data_ba68e5b2b91a3b497d55ed5ad3b09285
#
_entry.id   ba68e5b2b91a3b497d55ed5ad3b09285
#
_cell.length_a   1.000
_cell.length_b   1.000
_cell.length_c   1.000
_cell.angle_alpha   90.00
_cell.angle_beta   90.00
_cell.angle_gamma   90.00
#
_symmetry.space_group_name_H-M   'P 1'
#
loop_
_entity.id
_entity.type
_entity.pdbx_description
1 polymer ?
#
loop_
_entity_poly.entity_id
_entity_poly.type
_entity_poly.pdbx_seq_one_letter_code
_entity_poly.pdbx_strand_id
1 'polypeptide(L)'
;MATTQQKAAPKKKSEGFTGVRGAFWVIVVCAIVAFTLFYTWFNNPMHFQDGAARENPADVWGTIFKGGVVVPVIHTLLLSVLAMSIERWMALKTAFGKGSLPKFVANIKAALNANDLAKANQLCDQQKGSVANVVKASLNAYKDMETGANANLKKAQKVAKIQQAHEEATQLEMPVLTMNLPILATMVTLGTLTGLLGTVTGMI
;
A
#
# COMPACT_ATOMS: atom_id res chain seq x y z
N MET A 1 7.37 2.99 44.12
CA MET A 1 7.59 2.74 42.67
C MET A 1 6.70 1.59 42.27
N ALA A 2 5.53 1.87 41.70
CA ALA A 2 4.60 0.85 41.18
C ALA A 2 4.58 0.98 39.68
N THR A 3 5.22 0.04 38.99
CA THR A 3 5.26 -0.09 37.56
C THR A 3 3.89 -0.57 37.08
N THR A 4 3.06 0.37 36.61
CA THR A 4 1.77 0.03 36.01
C THR A 4 2.06 -0.61 34.65
N GLN A 5 1.99 -1.94 34.57
CA GLN A 5 2.02 -2.68 33.32
C GLN A 5 0.81 -2.25 32.48
N GLN A 6 1.08 -1.48 31.47
CA GLN A 6 0.12 -1.08 30.45
C GLN A 6 -0.28 -2.33 29.65
N LYS A 7 -1.45 -2.88 29.95
CA LYS A 7 -2.04 -4.04 29.28
C LYS A 7 -2.24 -3.70 27.83
N ALA A 8 -1.40 -4.26 26.95
CA ALA A 8 -1.49 -4.08 25.51
C ALA A 8 -2.90 -4.44 25.03
N ALA A 9 -3.54 -3.49 24.37
CA ALA A 9 -4.86 -3.69 23.76
C ALA A 9 -4.81 -4.86 22.76
N PRO A 10 -5.85 -5.70 22.68
CA PRO A 10 -5.86 -6.84 21.76
C PRO A 10 -5.77 -6.33 20.32
N LYS A 11 -4.77 -6.80 19.57
CA LYS A 11 -4.63 -6.54 18.13
C LYS A 11 -5.89 -7.02 17.41
N LYS A 12 -6.82 -6.12 17.12
CA LYS A 12 -7.96 -6.39 16.26
C LYS A 12 -7.42 -6.69 14.86
N LYS A 13 -7.66 -7.91 14.34
CA LYS A 13 -7.35 -8.25 12.97
C LYS A 13 -8.06 -7.25 12.06
N SER A 14 -7.32 -6.52 11.25
CA SER A 14 -7.91 -5.68 10.21
C SER A 14 -8.66 -6.61 9.23
N GLU A 15 -9.97 -6.47 9.15
CA GLU A 15 -10.78 -7.20 8.19
C GLU A 15 -10.63 -6.52 6.82
N GLY A 16 -9.69 -6.98 6.01
CA GLY A 16 -9.48 -6.48 4.65
C GLY A 16 -8.10 -6.85 4.10
N PHE A 17 -7.94 -6.66 2.80
CA PHE A 17 -6.66 -6.86 2.13
C PHE A 17 -5.67 -5.76 2.56
N THR A 18 -4.71 -6.13 3.39
CA THR A 18 -3.69 -5.21 3.94
C THR A 18 -2.46 -5.08 3.04
N GLY A 19 -2.46 -5.73 1.88
CA GLY A 19 -1.34 -5.79 0.96
C GLY A 19 -0.45 -7.03 1.14
N VAL A 20 0.39 -7.27 0.16
CA VAL A 20 1.33 -8.39 0.15
C VAL A 20 2.51 -8.05 1.05
N ARG A 21 2.66 -8.75 2.18
CA ARG A 21 3.79 -8.60 3.10
C ARG A 21 5.13 -9.00 2.50
N GLY A 22 5.10 -9.77 1.41
CA GLY A 22 6.28 -10.29 0.73
C GLY A 22 6.51 -9.63 -0.61
N ALA A 23 6.74 -8.30 -0.68
CA ALA A 23 7.11 -7.60 -1.92
C ALA A 23 8.26 -8.30 -2.67
N PHE A 24 9.21 -8.90 -1.93
CA PHE A 24 10.30 -9.68 -2.49
C PHE A 24 9.80 -10.84 -3.36
N TRP A 25 8.79 -11.59 -2.93
CA TRP A 25 8.22 -12.70 -3.72
C TRP A 25 7.56 -12.22 -5.01
N VAL A 26 6.92 -11.06 -4.99
CA VAL A 26 6.33 -10.45 -6.19
C VAL A 26 7.44 -10.13 -7.20
N ILE A 27 8.55 -9.55 -6.74
CA ILE A 27 9.70 -9.22 -7.59
C ILE A 27 10.30 -10.49 -8.19
N VAL A 28 10.50 -11.54 -7.38
CA VAL A 28 11.05 -12.83 -7.85
C VAL A 28 10.14 -13.46 -8.91
N VAL A 29 8.83 -13.49 -8.69
CA VAL A 29 7.88 -14.01 -9.68
C VAL A 29 7.91 -13.18 -10.96
N CYS A 30 7.92 -11.84 -10.86
CA CYS A 30 8.04 -10.95 -12.03
C CYS A 30 9.37 -11.18 -12.78
N ALA A 31 10.47 -11.41 -12.06
CA ALA A 31 11.76 -11.75 -12.66
C ALA A 31 11.68 -13.06 -13.45
N ILE A 32 11.15 -14.12 -12.85
CA ILE A 32 10.97 -15.41 -13.53
C ILE A 32 10.12 -15.24 -14.79
N VAL A 33 9.02 -14.52 -14.71
CA VAL A 33 8.13 -14.25 -15.86
C VAL A 33 8.84 -13.46 -16.94
N ALA A 34 9.57 -12.39 -16.58
CA ALA A 34 10.29 -11.56 -17.53
C ALA A 34 11.40 -12.34 -18.25
N PHE A 35 12.18 -13.13 -17.51
CA PHE A 35 13.23 -13.96 -18.10
C PHE A 35 12.66 -15.09 -18.97
N THR A 36 11.59 -15.75 -18.55
CA THR A 36 10.95 -16.79 -19.38
C THR A 36 10.38 -16.18 -20.65
N LEU A 37 9.69 -15.04 -20.60
CA LEU A 37 9.21 -14.32 -21.78
C LEU A 37 10.37 -13.94 -22.72
N PHE A 38 11.48 -13.42 -22.17
CA PHE A 38 12.63 -13.03 -22.97
C PHE A 38 13.26 -14.22 -23.70
N TYR A 39 13.45 -15.34 -23.03
CA TYR A 39 14.09 -16.52 -23.65
C TYR A 39 13.17 -17.39 -24.48
N THR A 40 11.84 -17.38 -24.26
CA THR A 40 10.89 -18.20 -25.03
C THR A 40 10.25 -17.42 -26.17
N TRP A 41 9.81 -16.18 -25.91
CA TRP A 41 9.06 -15.40 -26.90
C TRP A 41 10.00 -14.55 -27.78
N PHE A 42 10.86 -13.70 -27.20
CA PHE A 42 11.72 -12.81 -27.95
C PHE A 42 12.86 -13.54 -28.68
N ASN A 43 13.27 -14.68 -28.18
CA ASN A 43 14.29 -15.54 -28.78
C ASN A 43 13.73 -16.46 -29.90
N ASN A 44 12.48 -16.33 -30.27
CA ASN A 44 11.88 -17.18 -31.28
C ASN A 44 12.46 -16.85 -32.67
N PRO A 45 12.91 -17.84 -33.46
CA PRO A 45 13.43 -17.64 -34.82
C PRO A 45 12.48 -16.89 -35.77
N MET A 46 11.19 -16.88 -35.48
CA MET A 46 10.15 -16.18 -36.24
C MET A 46 10.36 -14.65 -36.28
N HIS A 47 11.05 -14.08 -35.31
CA HIS A 47 11.33 -12.65 -35.19
C HIS A 47 12.63 -12.21 -35.88
N PHE A 48 13.31 -13.12 -36.59
CA PHE A 48 14.55 -12.88 -37.30
C PHE A 48 14.43 -13.28 -38.77
N GLN A 49 15.04 -12.45 -39.65
CA GLN A 49 15.05 -12.72 -41.09
C GLN A 49 15.91 -13.96 -41.42
N ASP A 50 16.96 -14.16 -40.64
CA ASP A 50 17.94 -15.24 -40.83
C ASP A 50 17.60 -16.49 -40.00
N GLY A 51 16.39 -16.58 -39.44
CA GLY A 51 15.94 -17.70 -38.63
C GLY A 51 16.86 -18.02 -37.45
N ALA A 52 17.65 -19.09 -37.56
CA ALA A 52 18.50 -19.57 -36.46
C ALA A 52 19.75 -18.71 -36.21
N ALA A 53 20.26 -17.96 -37.22
CA ALA A 53 21.44 -17.12 -37.10
C ALA A 53 21.20 -15.89 -36.21
N ARG A 54 19.95 -15.39 -36.18
CA ARG A 54 19.52 -14.28 -35.31
C ARG A 54 20.31 -12.96 -35.47
N GLU A 55 20.91 -12.77 -36.65
CA GLU A 55 21.72 -11.59 -36.90
C GLU A 55 20.88 -10.40 -37.32
N ASN A 56 19.83 -10.60 -38.12
CA ASN A 56 18.98 -9.56 -38.66
C ASN A 56 17.57 -9.64 -38.08
N PRO A 57 17.14 -8.70 -37.22
CA PRO A 57 15.79 -8.69 -36.69
C PRO A 57 14.76 -8.39 -37.81
N ALA A 58 13.70 -9.18 -37.89
CA ALA A 58 12.58 -8.93 -38.79
C ALA A 58 11.57 -7.97 -38.18
N ASP A 59 11.40 -8.05 -36.87
CA ASP A 59 10.39 -7.32 -36.10
C ASP A 59 10.99 -6.56 -34.92
N VAL A 60 10.16 -5.71 -34.30
CA VAL A 60 10.51 -4.98 -33.07
C VAL A 60 10.95 -5.91 -31.95
N TRP A 61 10.37 -7.12 -31.87
CA TRP A 61 10.69 -8.11 -30.85
C TRP A 61 12.12 -8.67 -31.00
N GLY A 62 12.55 -8.94 -32.24
CA GLY A 62 13.93 -9.32 -32.54
C GLY A 62 14.91 -8.19 -32.22
N THR A 63 14.55 -6.94 -32.47
CA THR A 63 15.36 -5.77 -32.09
C THR A 63 15.51 -5.64 -30.57
N ILE A 64 14.42 -5.88 -29.82
CA ILE A 64 14.44 -5.88 -28.35
C ILE A 64 15.37 -7.00 -27.83
N PHE A 65 15.36 -8.20 -28.45
CA PHE A 65 16.24 -9.28 -28.06
C PHE A 65 17.71 -8.91 -28.20
N LYS A 66 18.09 -8.16 -29.23
CA LYS A 66 19.47 -7.66 -29.45
C LYS A 66 19.95 -6.68 -28.35
N GLY A 67 19.06 -6.08 -27.60
CA GLY A 67 19.41 -5.26 -26.42
C GLY A 67 20.07 -6.03 -25.27
N GLY A 68 20.25 -7.35 -25.41
CA GLY A 68 21.02 -8.18 -24.49
C GLY A 68 20.39 -8.34 -23.09
N VAL A 69 21.25 -8.58 -22.10
CA VAL A 69 20.85 -8.91 -20.72
C VAL A 69 20.14 -7.74 -19.99
N VAL A 70 20.32 -6.50 -20.45
CA VAL A 70 19.70 -5.32 -19.84
C VAL A 70 18.19 -5.33 -20.05
N VAL A 71 17.71 -5.86 -21.17
CA VAL A 71 16.30 -5.89 -21.54
C VAL A 71 15.44 -6.70 -20.57
N PRO A 72 15.73 -7.96 -20.22
CA PRO A 72 14.93 -8.69 -19.25
C PRO A 72 14.96 -8.08 -17.86
N VAL A 73 16.03 -7.36 -17.48
CA VAL A 73 16.11 -6.63 -16.22
C VAL A 73 15.10 -5.46 -16.22
N ILE A 74 15.06 -4.67 -17.29
CA ILE A 74 14.08 -3.57 -17.44
C ILE A 74 12.64 -4.11 -17.42
N HIS A 75 12.36 -5.22 -18.12
CA HIS A 75 11.05 -5.85 -18.10
C HIS A 75 10.66 -6.35 -16.71
N THR A 76 11.61 -6.90 -15.95
CA THR A 76 11.38 -7.29 -14.55
C THR A 76 10.97 -6.10 -13.70
N LEU A 77 11.67 -4.97 -13.82
CA LEU A 77 11.36 -3.75 -13.08
C LEU A 77 9.98 -3.21 -13.49
N LEU A 78 9.68 -3.16 -14.79
CA LEU A 78 8.37 -2.72 -15.29
C LEU A 78 7.23 -3.57 -14.75
N LEU A 79 7.33 -4.91 -14.85
CA LEU A 79 6.31 -5.82 -14.35
C LEU A 79 6.14 -5.71 -12.84
N SER A 80 7.26 -5.58 -12.11
CA SER A 80 7.23 -5.41 -10.65
C SER A 80 6.52 -4.12 -10.22
N VAL A 81 6.82 -2.99 -10.88
CA VAL A 81 6.18 -1.70 -10.61
C VAL A 81 4.68 -1.79 -10.90
N LEU A 82 4.28 -2.36 -12.03
CA LEU A 82 2.86 -2.52 -12.38
C LEU A 82 2.12 -3.41 -11.37
N ALA A 83 2.70 -4.58 -11.04
CA ALA A 83 2.09 -5.51 -10.09
C ALA A 83 1.92 -4.88 -8.70
N MET A 84 2.96 -4.19 -8.20
CA MET A 84 2.91 -3.52 -6.90
C MET A 84 1.98 -2.29 -6.91
N SER A 85 1.87 -1.58 -8.03
CA SER A 85 0.94 -0.44 -8.17
C SER A 85 -0.51 -0.91 -8.10
N ILE A 86 -0.85 -2.00 -8.77
CA ILE A 86 -2.20 -2.60 -8.73
C ILE A 86 -2.50 -3.10 -7.31
N GLU A 87 -1.54 -3.76 -6.68
CA GLU A 87 -1.66 -4.23 -5.30
C GLU A 87 -1.91 -3.07 -4.33
N ARG A 88 -1.16 -1.98 -4.45
CA ARG A 88 -1.36 -0.78 -3.61
C ARG A 88 -2.71 -0.12 -3.86
N TRP A 89 -3.13 -0.04 -5.10
CA TRP A 89 -4.45 0.50 -5.43
C TRP A 89 -5.59 -0.30 -4.78
N MET A 90 -5.51 -1.64 -4.81
CA MET A 90 -6.50 -2.49 -4.13
C MET A 90 -6.45 -2.32 -2.60
N ALA A 91 -5.25 -2.26 -2.02
CA ALA A 91 -5.09 -2.06 -0.59
C ALA A 91 -5.64 -0.71 -0.12
N LEU A 92 -5.38 0.37 -0.87
CA LEU A 92 -5.91 1.70 -0.58
C LEU A 92 -7.44 1.75 -0.72
N LYS A 93 -8.02 1.13 -1.75
CA LYS A 93 -9.49 1.02 -1.87
C LYS A 93 -10.11 0.37 -0.63
N THR A 94 -9.49 -0.68 -0.12
CA THR A 94 -9.95 -1.35 1.10
C THR A 94 -9.77 -0.47 2.34
N ALA A 95 -8.69 0.31 2.40
CA ALA A 95 -8.42 1.23 3.49
C ALA A 95 -9.41 2.42 3.56
N PHE A 96 -9.91 2.88 2.42
CA PHE A 96 -10.97 3.89 2.36
C PHE A 96 -12.33 3.39 2.85
N GLY A 97 -12.54 2.07 2.89
CA GLY A 97 -13.79 1.47 3.35
C GLY A 97 -14.89 1.42 2.28
N LYS A 98 -16.13 1.17 2.71
CA LYS A 98 -17.25 0.83 1.81
C LYS A 98 -18.06 2.03 1.28
N GLY A 99 -17.82 3.24 1.80
CA GLY A 99 -18.62 4.43 1.47
C GLY A 99 -17.78 5.63 1.02
N SER A 100 -18.45 6.72 0.64
CA SER A 100 -17.78 7.97 0.37
C SER A 100 -17.34 8.65 1.67
N LEU A 101 -16.04 8.95 1.81
CA LEU A 101 -15.49 9.62 2.99
C LEU A 101 -16.17 10.95 3.33
N PRO A 102 -16.51 11.83 2.36
CA PRO A 102 -17.19 13.08 2.68
C PRO A 102 -18.56 12.87 3.34
N LYS A 103 -19.34 11.89 2.85
CA LYS A 103 -20.64 11.55 3.45
C LYS A 103 -20.46 10.94 4.84
N PHE A 104 -19.49 10.08 5.02
CA PHE A 104 -19.15 9.49 6.32
C PHE A 104 -18.81 10.58 7.35
N VAL A 105 -17.94 11.52 7.02
CA VAL A 105 -17.54 12.63 7.89
C VAL A 105 -18.76 13.51 8.24
N ALA A 106 -19.61 13.83 7.26
CA ALA A 106 -20.82 14.60 7.50
C ALA A 106 -21.78 13.89 8.45
N ASN A 107 -21.99 12.57 8.27
CA ASN A 107 -22.86 11.77 9.13
C ASN A 107 -22.31 11.63 10.55
N ILE A 108 -20.98 11.44 10.72
CA ILE A 108 -20.35 11.44 12.04
C ILE A 108 -20.54 12.78 12.74
N LYS A 109 -20.30 13.90 12.02
CA LYS A 109 -20.52 15.25 12.55
C LYS A 109 -21.95 15.48 13.02
N ALA A 110 -22.93 15.03 12.24
CA ALA A 110 -24.35 15.11 12.59
C ALA A 110 -24.69 14.27 13.83
N ALA A 111 -24.16 13.02 13.92
CA ALA A 111 -24.37 12.16 15.08
C ALA A 111 -23.71 12.72 16.36
N LEU A 112 -22.51 13.30 16.25
CA LEU A 112 -21.84 13.96 17.38
C LEU A 112 -22.57 15.21 17.86
N ASN A 113 -23.10 16.04 16.96
CA ASN A 113 -23.89 17.21 17.29
C ASN A 113 -25.22 16.84 17.99
N ALA A 114 -25.76 15.65 17.70
CA ALA A 114 -26.94 15.08 18.36
C ALA A 114 -26.59 14.35 19.67
N ASN A 115 -25.32 14.34 20.11
CA ASN A 115 -24.83 13.56 21.26
C ASN A 115 -25.10 12.04 21.16
N ASP A 116 -25.29 11.50 19.95
CA ASP A 116 -25.57 10.09 19.71
C ASP A 116 -24.27 9.32 19.39
N LEU A 117 -23.52 8.98 20.44
CA LEU A 117 -22.28 8.20 20.34
C LEU A 117 -22.50 6.76 19.83
N ALA A 118 -23.69 6.19 20.11
CA ALA A 118 -24.04 4.86 19.66
C ALA A 118 -24.14 4.81 18.13
N LYS A 119 -24.87 5.79 17.58
CA LYS A 119 -24.99 5.97 16.12
C LYS A 119 -23.66 6.30 15.46
N ALA A 120 -22.84 7.15 16.07
CA ALA A 120 -21.50 7.44 15.55
C ALA A 120 -20.62 6.17 15.46
N ASN A 121 -20.61 5.32 16.50
CA ASN A 121 -19.91 4.05 16.48
C ASN A 121 -20.44 3.09 15.40
N GLN A 122 -21.77 3.01 15.26
CA GLN A 122 -22.42 2.18 14.23
C GLN A 122 -22.02 2.63 12.81
N LEU A 123 -21.95 3.93 12.55
CA LEU A 123 -21.48 4.49 11.28
C LEU A 123 -20.01 4.10 11.00
N CYS A 124 -19.16 4.11 12.01
CA CYS A 124 -17.77 3.63 11.87
C CYS A 124 -17.71 2.14 11.52
N ASP A 125 -18.56 1.30 12.15
CA ASP A 125 -18.62 -0.14 11.87
C ASP A 125 -19.20 -0.45 10.47
N GLN A 126 -20.04 0.41 9.94
CA GLN A 126 -20.57 0.30 8.56
C GLN A 126 -19.54 0.73 7.52
N GLN A 127 -18.86 1.86 7.75
CA GLN A 127 -17.85 2.39 6.82
C GLN A 127 -16.69 1.46 6.65
N LYS A 128 -16.17 0.87 7.76
CA LYS A 128 -14.93 0.07 7.79
C LYS A 128 -13.73 0.83 7.21
N GLY A 129 -12.54 0.27 7.32
CA GLY A 129 -11.31 0.89 6.81
C GLY A 129 -10.57 1.75 7.84
N SER A 130 -9.38 2.21 7.47
CA SER A 130 -8.44 2.88 8.37
C SER A 130 -8.99 4.17 8.96
N VAL A 131 -9.68 4.98 8.17
CA VAL A 131 -10.28 6.25 8.65
C VAL A 131 -11.35 5.98 9.70
N ALA A 132 -12.22 4.98 9.47
CA ALA A 132 -13.24 4.61 10.44
C ALA A 132 -12.64 4.06 11.74
N ASN A 133 -11.53 3.33 11.67
CA ASN A 133 -10.81 2.82 12.84
C ASN A 133 -10.25 3.96 13.70
N VAL A 134 -9.62 4.95 13.09
CA VAL A 134 -9.06 6.13 13.78
C VAL A 134 -10.18 6.94 14.46
N VAL A 135 -11.30 7.21 13.74
CA VAL A 135 -12.45 7.91 14.30
C VAL A 135 -13.06 7.12 15.46
N LYS A 136 -13.19 5.79 15.31
CA LYS A 136 -13.72 4.91 16.35
C LYS A 136 -12.84 4.90 17.60
N ALA A 137 -11.51 4.91 17.46
CA ALA A 137 -10.59 5.02 18.58
C ALA A 137 -10.77 6.33 19.34
N SER A 138 -10.93 7.45 18.62
CA SER A 138 -11.21 8.77 19.21
C SER A 138 -12.56 8.81 19.94
N LEU A 139 -13.60 8.18 19.36
CA LEU A 139 -14.94 8.07 19.99
C LEU A 139 -14.91 7.23 21.26
N ASN A 140 -14.16 6.14 21.27
CA ASN A 140 -14.00 5.31 22.46
C ASN A 140 -13.27 6.08 23.57
N ALA A 141 -12.19 6.80 23.23
CA ALA A 141 -11.49 7.65 24.17
C ALA A 141 -12.41 8.73 24.76
N TYR A 142 -13.26 9.36 23.93
CA TYR A 142 -14.26 10.31 24.39
C TYR A 142 -15.26 9.67 25.37
N LYS A 143 -15.80 8.52 25.03
CA LYS A 143 -16.72 7.76 25.90
C LYS A 143 -16.08 7.42 27.25
N ASP A 144 -14.81 6.97 27.24
CA ASP A 144 -14.08 6.64 28.47
C ASP A 144 -13.82 7.87 29.35
N MET A 145 -13.80 9.08 28.77
CA MET A 145 -13.72 10.34 29.52
C MET A 145 -15.05 10.76 30.15
N GLU A 146 -16.18 10.33 29.62
CA GLU A 146 -17.50 10.65 30.19
C GLU A 146 -17.90 9.66 31.29
N THR A 147 -17.59 8.38 31.09
CA THR A 147 -18.14 7.28 31.94
C THR A 147 -17.17 6.69 32.93
N GLY A 148 -15.87 7.06 32.91
CA GLY A 148 -14.82 6.41 33.70
C GLY A 148 -14.24 7.28 34.82
N ALA A 149 -13.19 6.77 35.45
CA ALA A 149 -12.39 7.45 36.48
C ALA A 149 -11.80 8.82 36.02
N ASN A 150 -11.88 9.10 34.72
CA ASN A 150 -11.42 10.33 34.08
C ASN A 150 -12.50 11.43 34.00
N ALA A 151 -13.70 11.22 34.52
CA ALA A 151 -14.79 12.20 34.44
C ALA A 151 -14.43 13.55 35.09
N ASN A 152 -13.61 13.53 36.14
CA ASN A 152 -13.18 14.70 36.89
C ASN A 152 -12.02 15.50 36.29
N LEU A 153 -11.50 15.10 35.12
CA LEU A 153 -10.43 15.80 34.43
C LEU A 153 -10.89 17.17 33.90
N LYS A 154 -9.98 18.16 33.91
CA LYS A 154 -10.23 19.45 33.29
C LYS A 154 -10.45 19.30 31.78
N LYS A 155 -11.28 20.16 31.18
CA LYS A 155 -11.60 20.12 29.73
C LYS A 155 -10.35 20.01 28.84
N ALA A 156 -9.30 20.77 29.15
CA ALA A 156 -8.04 20.73 28.41
C ALA A 156 -7.35 19.35 28.47
N GLN A 157 -7.39 18.68 29.62
CA GLN A 157 -6.82 17.34 29.78
C GLN A 157 -7.64 16.27 29.05
N LYS A 158 -8.95 16.42 29.01
CA LYS A 158 -9.84 15.52 28.23
C LYS A 158 -9.53 15.64 26.73
N VAL A 159 -9.40 16.86 26.23
CA VAL A 159 -9.03 17.10 24.80
C VAL A 159 -7.66 16.51 24.47
N ALA A 160 -6.66 16.74 25.33
CA ALA A 160 -5.32 16.20 25.13
C ALA A 160 -5.30 14.66 25.05
N LYS A 161 -6.07 13.99 25.91
CA LYS A 161 -6.19 12.52 25.88
C LYS A 161 -6.91 12.01 24.62
N ILE A 162 -7.92 12.70 24.13
CA ILE A 162 -8.59 12.33 22.87
C ILE A 162 -7.64 12.53 21.69
N GLN A 163 -6.88 13.62 21.67
CA GLN A 163 -5.85 13.85 20.66
C GLN A 163 -4.78 12.75 20.70
N GLN A 164 -4.30 12.38 21.89
CA GLN A 164 -3.35 11.28 22.04
C GLN A 164 -3.90 9.97 21.48
N ALA A 165 -5.14 9.60 21.80
CA ALA A 165 -5.78 8.39 21.27
C ALA A 165 -5.95 8.44 19.74
N HIS A 166 -6.23 9.62 19.18
CA HIS A 166 -6.27 9.85 17.74
C HIS A 166 -4.90 9.64 17.08
N GLU A 167 -3.85 10.22 17.66
CA GLU A 167 -2.48 10.10 17.17
C GLU A 167 -1.99 8.65 17.25
N GLU A 168 -2.21 7.97 18.37
CA GLU A 168 -1.87 6.55 18.54
C GLU A 168 -2.57 5.66 17.50
N ALA A 169 -3.88 5.87 17.28
CA ALA A 169 -4.63 5.15 16.27
C ALA A 169 -4.13 5.43 14.85
N THR A 170 -3.77 6.68 14.55
CA THR A 170 -3.20 7.07 13.26
C THR A 170 -1.83 6.42 13.05
N GLN A 171 -0.97 6.41 14.05
CA GLN A 171 0.33 5.75 13.98
C GLN A 171 0.23 4.24 13.77
N LEU A 172 -0.82 3.59 14.26
CA LEU A 172 -1.08 2.16 14.04
C LEU A 172 -1.58 1.85 12.62
N GLU A 173 -2.38 2.74 12.03
CA GLU A 173 -2.93 2.57 10.68
C GLU A 173 -1.95 3.01 9.57
N MET A 174 -1.09 4.00 9.84
CA MET A 174 -0.15 4.57 8.87
C MET A 174 0.80 3.53 8.24
N PRO A 175 1.42 2.59 8.99
CA PRO A 175 2.29 1.58 8.40
C PRO A 175 1.60 0.68 7.38
N VAL A 176 0.30 0.43 7.55
CA VAL A 176 -0.49 -0.38 6.60
C VAL A 176 -0.70 0.39 5.29
N LEU A 177 -0.93 1.69 5.38
CA LEU A 177 -1.13 2.56 4.20
C LEU A 177 0.16 2.81 3.43
N THR A 178 1.28 2.98 4.14
CA THR A 178 2.59 3.31 3.54
C THR A 178 3.43 2.08 3.21
N MET A 179 2.99 0.88 3.58
CA MET A 179 3.69 -0.37 3.30
C MET A 179 4.00 -0.50 1.80
N ASN A 180 5.21 -0.94 1.45
CA ASN A 180 5.71 -1.13 0.08
C ASN A 180 5.87 0.16 -0.77
N LEU A 181 5.45 1.35 -0.33
CA LEU A 181 5.68 2.60 -1.06
C LEU A 181 7.18 2.92 -1.22
N PRO A 182 8.03 2.76 -0.18
CA PRO A 182 9.47 2.97 -0.34
C PRO A 182 10.11 2.03 -1.36
N ILE A 183 9.66 0.76 -1.40
CA ILE A 183 10.15 -0.22 -2.38
C ILE A 183 9.75 0.20 -3.79
N LEU A 184 8.52 0.65 -3.97
CA LEU A 184 8.04 1.15 -5.26
C LEU A 184 8.87 2.36 -5.74
N ALA A 185 9.17 3.30 -4.85
CA ALA A 185 10.00 4.46 -5.16
C ALA A 185 11.43 4.06 -5.58
N THR A 186 12.06 3.10 -4.89
CA THR A 186 13.39 2.60 -5.27
C THR A 186 13.36 1.85 -6.60
N MET A 187 12.31 1.10 -6.90
CA MET A 187 12.12 0.43 -8.21
C MET A 187 12.05 1.42 -9.37
N VAL A 188 11.35 2.54 -9.20
CA VAL A 188 11.28 3.59 -10.21
C VAL A 188 12.66 4.20 -10.48
N THR A 189 13.41 4.49 -9.41
CA THR A 189 14.78 5.01 -9.53
C THR A 189 15.71 4.02 -10.22
N LEU A 190 15.66 2.73 -9.83
CA LEU A 190 16.43 1.67 -10.49
C LEU A 190 16.05 1.52 -11.97
N GLY A 191 14.78 1.66 -12.32
CA GLY A 191 14.30 1.62 -13.70
C GLY A 191 14.94 2.70 -14.57
N THR A 192 14.99 3.94 -14.09
CA THR A 192 15.63 5.05 -14.82
C THR A 192 17.13 4.85 -14.98
N LEU A 193 17.82 4.42 -13.93
CA LEU A 193 19.28 4.14 -13.98
C LEU A 193 19.59 2.97 -14.92
N THR A 194 18.81 1.90 -14.87
CA THR A 194 18.99 0.74 -15.75
C THR A 194 18.68 1.09 -17.21
N GLY A 195 17.68 1.96 -17.45
CA GLY A 195 17.37 2.49 -18.77
C GLY A 195 18.55 3.29 -19.34
N LEU A 196 19.17 4.17 -18.54
CA LEU A 196 20.36 4.91 -18.94
C LEU A 196 21.54 3.98 -19.23
N LEU A 197 21.77 2.97 -18.39
CA LEU A 197 22.78 1.95 -18.63
C LEU A 197 22.53 1.21 -19.95
N GLY A 198 21.26 0.88 -20.26
CA GLY A 198 20.87 0.25 -21.51
C GLY A 198 21.20 1.09 -22.75
N THR A 199 21.04 2.42 -22.70
CA THR A 199 21.43 3.30 -23.81
C THR A 199 22.95 3.35 -24.00
N VAL A 200 23.71 3.41 -22.91
CA VAL A 200 25.18 3.40 -22.99
C VAL A 200 25.71 2.08 -23.53
N THR A 201 25.21 0.95 -23.03
CA THR A 201 25.64 -0.38 -23.52
C THR A 201 25.17 -0.69 -24.93
N GLY A 202 24.07 -0.07 -25.40
CA GLY A 202 23.59 -0.24 -26.77
C GLY A 202 24.34 0.60 -27.81
N MET A 203 25.19 1.56 -27.38
CA MET A 203 26.04 2.37 -28.27
C MET A 203 27.46 1.81 -28.45
N ILE A 204 27.83 0.81 -27.68
CA ILE A 204 29.10 0.10 -27.74
C ILE A 204 28.95 -1.12 -28.65
#